data_49980c76b57ff508f6b49039acc944f3
#
_entry.id   49980c76b57ff508f6b49039acc944f3
#
_cell.length_a   1.000
_cell.length_b   1.000
_cell.length_c   1.000
_cell.angle_alpha   90.00
_cell.angle_beta   90.00
_cell.angle_gamma   90.00
#
_symmetry.space_group_name_H-M   'P 1'
#
loop_
_entity.id
_entity.type
_entity.pdbx_description
1 polymer ?
#
loop_
_entity_poly.entity_id
_entity_poly.type
_entity_poly.pdbx_seq_one_letter_code
_entity_poly.pdbx_strand_id
1 'polypeptide(L)'
;LFVLLPVYGAVAQMYIAVARDLQRLRSTSRSLVASSFTHAVHGVQVIRAFGAQEHFECEMMGLLDNTNRFVWWAAQGGRWVSQMYNLTSSVLMLVACVIMLLQPHTPAATVDFSLTFLIDLNFVLLILMRMYTQLQVNAVAVERVFEYAASIEQEAARIKEPRPPSEWPSKGDVQVRDQ
;
A
#
# COMPACT_ATOMS: atom_id res chain seq x y z
N LEU A 1 20.63 7.06 20.74
CA LEU A 1 20.06 6.05 19.87
C LEU A 1 18.88 5.33 20.52
N PHE A 2 19.03 4.84 21.76
CA PHE A 2 17.97 4.12 22.50
C PHE A 2 16.68 4.94 22.72
N VAL A 3 16.75 6.26 22.74
CA VAL A 3 15.58 7.15 22.88
C VAL A 3 14.89 7.40 21.52
N LEU A 4 15.65 7.41 20.42
CA LEU A 4 15.11 7.66 19.08
C LEU A 4 14.27 6.51 18.54
N LEU A 5 14.74 5.27 18.73
CA LEU A 5 14.04 4.09 18.22
C LEU A 5 12.59 3.98 18.70
N PRO A 6 12.26 4.13 19.99
CA PRO A 6 10.87 4.08 20.44
C PRO A 6 10.03 5.25 19.91
N VAL A 7 10.60 6.45 19.79
CA VAL A 7 9.87 7.61 19.22
C VAL A 7 9.56 7.37 17.74
N TYR A 8 10.55 6.94 16.97
CA TYR A 8 10.34 6.60 15.55
C TYR A 8 9.35 5.44 15.38
N GLY A 9 9.44 4.42 16.24
CA GLY A 9 8.50 3.30 16.25
C GLY A 9 7.07 3.74 16.56
N ALA A 10 6.87 4.61 17.54
CA ALA A 10 5.54 5.14 17.86
C ALA A 10 4.93 5.95 16.71
N VAL A 11 5.70 6.85 16.10
CA VAL A 11 5.27 7.61 14.91
C VAL A 11 4.95 6.69 13.75
N ALA A 12 5.77 5.65 13.51
CA ALA A 12 5.53 4.66 12.47
C ALA A 12 4.22 3.89 12.71
N GLN A 13 3.98 3.41 13.92
CA GLN A 13 2.76 2.65 14.26
C GLN A 13 1.49 3.49 14.06
N MET A 14 1.49 4.75 14.49
CA MET A 14 0.37 5.66 14.26
C MET A 14 0.08 5.84 12.77
N TYR A 15 1.11 5.98 11.96
CA TYR A 15 0.96 6.16 10.52
C TYR A 15 0.52 4.88 9.81
N ILE A 16 1.07 3.71 10.17
CA ILE A 16 0.78 2.43 9.51
C ILE A 16 -0.71 2.10 9.57
N ALA A 17 -1.36 2.37 10.71
CA ALA A 17 -2.79 2.14 10.85
C ALA A 17 -3.60 2.93 9.81
N VAL A 18 -3.33 4.25 9.71
CA VAL A 18 -4.00 5.14 8.75
C VAL A 18 -3.61 4.80 7.30
N ALA A 19 -2.33 4.48 7.06
CA ALA A 19 -1.83 4.16 5.72
C ALA A 19 -2.48 2.89 5.14
N ARG A 20 -2.74 1.87 5.96
CA ARG A 20 -3.44 0.65 5.54
C ARG A 20 -4.86 0.95 5.07
N ASP A 21 -5.61 1.73 5.83
CA ASP A 21 -6.99 2.09 5.47
C ASP A 21 -7.04 2.93 4.21
N LEU A 22 -6.14 3.91 4.08
CA LEU A 22 -6.01 4.72 2.87
C LEU A 22 -5.63 3.88 1.65
N GLN A 23 -4.76 2.88 1.82
CA GLN A 23 -4.38 1.97 0.74
C GLN A 23 -5.56 1.11 0.28
N ARG A 24 -6.39 0.63 1.20
CA ARG A 24 -7.62 -0.12 0.86
C ARG A 24 -8.60 0.75 0.09
N LEU A 25 -8.89 1.96 0.58
CA LEU A 25 -9.77 2.92 -0.08
C LEU A 25 -9.27 3.30 -1.48
N ARG A 26 -7.96 3.57 -1.60
CA ARG A 26 -7.31 3.85 -2.89
C ARG A 26 -7.46 2.68 -3.87
N SER A 27 -7.25 1.45 -3.41
CA SER A 27 -7.38 0.24 -4.24
C SER A 27 -8.81 0.08 -4.75
N THR A 28 -9.81 0.24 -3.87
CA THR A 28 -11.23 0.14 -4.23
C THR A 28 -11.66 1.24 -5.20
N SER A 29 -11.28 2.49 -4.94
CA SER A 29 -11.60 3.61 -5.85
C SER A 29 -10.98 3.44 -7.23
N ARG A 30 -9.75 2.92 -7.29
CA ARG A 30 -9.07 2.65 -8.55
C ARG A 30 -9.77 1.55 -9.36
N SER A 31 -10.32 0.54 -8.72
CA SER A 31 -11.08 -0.51 -9.41
C SER A 31 -12.37 0.02 -10.02
N LEU A 32 -13.04 0.97 -9.36
CA LEU A 32 -14.23 1.64 -9.90
C LEU A 32 -13.90 2.44 -11.17
N VAL A 33 -12.79 3.20 -11.17
CA VAL A 33 -12.32 3.93 -12.36
C VAL A 33 -12.04 2.95 -13.51
N ALA A 34 -11.33 1.85 -13.24
CA ALA A 34 -11.02 0.86 -14.26
C ALA A 34 -12.26 0.17 -14.81
N SER A 35 -13.24 -0.15 -13.94
CA SER A 35 -14.52 -0.74 -14.36
C SER A 35 -15.33 0.21 -15.25
N SER A 36 -15.49 1.48 -14.82
CA SER A 36 -16.20 2.50 -15.60
C SER A 36 -15.54 2.74 -16.96
N PHE A 37 -14.20 2.79 -17.01
CA PHE A 37 -13.45 2.89 -18.26
C PHE A 37 -13.74 1.68 -19.18
N THR A 38 -13.70 0.47 -18.65
CA THR A 38 -13.97 -0.74 -19.41
C THR A 38 -15.41 -0.75 -19.96
N HIS A 39 -16.39 -0.34 -19.16
CA HIS A 39 -17.78 -0.21 -19.61
C HIS A 39 -17.93 0.83 -20.72
N ALA A 40 -17.27 1.98 -20.60
CA ALA A 40 -17.29 3.02 -21.62
C ALA A 40 -16.67 2.53 -22.95
N VAL A 41 -15.56 1.79 -22.88
CA VAL A 41 -14.92 1.22 -24.09
C VAL A 41 -15.82 0.19 -24.77
N HIS A 42 -16.44 -0.71 -24.01
CA HIS A 42 -17.36 -1.70 -24.58
C HIS A 42 -18.67 -1.07 -25.11
N GLY A 43 -19.15 0.00 -24.44
CA GLY A 43 -20.38 0.70 -24.78
C GLY A 43 -20.20 1.89 -25.74
N VAL A 44 -19.01 2.12 -26.31
CA VAL A 44 -18.70 3.34 -27.08
C VAL A 44 -19.65 3.63 -28.23
N GLN A 45 -20.13 2.59 -28.93
CA GLN A 45 -21.06 2.74 -30.03
C GLN A 45 -22.43 3.25 -29.55
N VAL A 46 -22.91 2.72 -28.43
CA VAL A 46 -24.18 3.12 -27.80
C VAL A 46 -24.07 4.54 -27.24
N ILE A 47 -22.98 4.85 -26.54
CA ILE A 47 -22.72 6.20 -25.98
C ILE A 47 -22.74 7.25 -27.11
N ARG A 48 -22.14 6.96 -28.27
CA ARG A 48 -22.11 7.85 -29.40
C ARG A 48 -23.50 7.97 -30.09
N ALA A 49 -24.23 6.86 -30.19
CA ALA A 49 -25.57 6.88 -30.78
C ALA A 49 -26.56 7.72 -29.98
N PHE A 50 -26.45 7.73 -28.65
CA PHE A 50 -27.31 8.52 -27.77
C PHE A 50 -26.76 9.93 -27.48
N GLY A 51 -25.58 10.27 -27.97
CA GLY A 51 -24.93 11.57 -27.68
C GLY A 51 -24.58 11.80 -26.22
N ALA A 52 -24.36 10.73 -25.46
CA ALA A 52 -24.16 10.76 -24.01
C ALA A 52 -22.69 10.91 -23.56
N GLN A 53 -21.79 11.36 -24.46
CA GLN A 53 -20.34 11.43 -24.19
C GLN A 53 -20.03 12.33 -23.00
N GLU A 54 -20.64 13.52 -22.93
CA GLU A 54 -20.43 14.51 -21.87
C GLU A 54 -20.84 13.96 -20.50
N HIS A 55 -21.92 13.18 -20.45
CA HIS A 55 -22.38 12.55 -19.21
C HIS A 55 -21.34 11.54 -18.69
N PHE A 56 -20.83 10.65 -19.55
CA PHE A 56 -19.82 9.66 -19.18
C PHE A 56 -18.47 10.29 -18.82
N GLU A 57 -18.10 11.38 -19.49
CA GLU A 57 -16.90 12.16 -19.14
C GLU A 57 -17.02 12.79 -17.75
N CYS A 58 -18.15 13.40 -17.43
CA CYS A 58 -18.42 14.01 -16.14
C CYS A 58 -18.41 12.94 -15.02
N GLU A 59 -19.02 11.78 -15.24
CA GLU A 59 -18.99 10.66 -14.31
C GLU A 59 -17.56 10.15 -14.07
N MET A 60 -16.79 9.98 -15.14
CA MET A 60 -15.38 9.56 -15.05
C MET A 60 -14.52 10.55 -14.28
N MET A 61 -14.71 11.86 -14.53
CA MET A 61 -14.00 12.91 -13.79
C MET A 61 -14.33 12.86 -12.29
N GLY A 62 -15.59 12.63 -11.92
CA GLY A 62 -15.99 12.45 -10.52
C GLY A 62 -15.31 11.25 -9.84
N LEU A 63 -15.20 10.13 -10.54
CA LEU A 63 -14.50 8.93 -10.05
C LEU A 63 -12.99 9.16 -9.91
N LEU A 64 -12.38 9.87 -10.86
CA LEU A 64 -10.97 10.26 -10.83
C LEU A 64 -10.68 11.21 -9.67
N ASP A 65 -11.52 12.23 -9.44
CA ASP A 65 -11.36 13.17 -8.34
C ASP A 65 -11.43 12.47 -6.99
N ASN A 66 -12.36 11.53 -6.82
CA ASN A 66 -12.45 10.72 -5.62
C ASN A 66 -11.19 9.86 -5.41
N THR A 67 -10.67 9.25 -6.46
CA THR A 67 -9.44 8.47 -6.40
C THR A 67 -8.23 9.34 -6.06
N ASN A 68 -8.10 10.50 -6.71
CA ASN A 68 -7.02 11.47 -6.46
C ASN A 68 -7.03 12.01 -5.04
N ARG A 69 -8.20 12.16 -4.43
CA ARG A 69 -8.35 12.56 -3.03
C ARG A 69 -7.68 11.56 -2.08
N PHE A 70 -7.86 10.26 -2.28
CA PHE A 70 -7.17 9.25 -1.46
C PHE A 70 -5.66 9.19 -1.73
N VAL A 71 -5.24 9.35 -2.99
CA VAL A 71 -3.82 9.45 -3.35
C VAL A 71 -3.16 10.65 -2.67
N TRP A 72 -3.84 11.79 -2.67
CA TRP A 72 -3.35 13.01 -2.03
C TRP A 72 -3.20 12.83 -0.51
N TRP A 73 -4.22 12.29 0.17
CA TRP A 73 -4.15 12.02 1.60
C TRP A 73 -3.04 11.04 1.97
N ALA A 74 -2.86 9.99 1.17
CA ALA A 74 -1.75 9.04 1.37
C ALA A 74 -0.37 9.71 1.23
N ALA A 75 -0.22 10.59 0.22
CA ALA A 75 1.01 11.36 0.02
C ALA A 75 1.27 12.34 1.18
N GLN A 76 0.23 13.02 1.68
CA GLN A 76 0.35 13.95 2.81
C GLN A 76 0.70 13.20 4.11
N GLY A 77 0.09 12.03 4.35
CA GLY A 77 0.46 11.18 5.48
C GLY A 77 1.93 10.79 5.47
N GLY A 78 2.46 10.37 4.31
CA GLY A 78 3.88 10.07 4.15
C GLY A 78 4.81 11.27 4.38
N ARG A 79 4.40 12.47 3.95
CA ARG A 79 5.13 13.72 4.23
C ARG A 79 5.11 14.05 5.72
N TRP A 80 3.96 13.92 6.36
CA TRP A 80 3.83 14.16 7.80
C TRP A 80 4.80 13.28 8.62
N VAL A 81 4.87 11.98 8.33
CA VAL A 81 5.82 11.07 8.98
C VAL A 81 7.26 11.51 8.76
N SER A 82 7.61 11.86 7.53
CA SER A 82 8.96 12.35 7.21
C SER A 82 9.30 13.62 8.00
N GLN A 83 8.35 14.53 8.17
CA GLN A 83 8.55 15.76 8.97
C GLN A 83 8.70 15.45 10.47
N MET A 84 7.92 14.51 11.01
CA MET A 84 8.08 14.09 12.40
C MET A 84 9.46 13.48 12.66
N TYR A 85 9.95 12.64 11.73
CA TYR A 85 11.30 12.08 11.84
C TYR A 85 12.39 13.16 11.75
N ASN A 86 12.25 14.10 10.80
CA ASN A 86 13.20 15.21 10.68
C ASN A 86 13.20 16.09 11.93
N LEU A 87 12.03 16.40 12.48
CA LEU A 87 11.92 17.20 13.70
C LEU A 87 12.62 16.50 14.88
N THR A 88 12.32 15.22 15.10
CA THR A 88 12.94 14.42 16.17
C THR A 88 14.48 14.39 16.03
N SER A 89 14.96 14.23 14.80
CA SER A 89 16.39 14.24 14.51
C SER A 89 17.05 15.59 14.73
N SER A 90 16.36 16.67 14.36
CA SER A 90 16.86 18.03 14.57
C SER A 90 16.99 18.37 16.06
N VAL A 91 16.02 17.94 16.85
CA VAL A 91 16.09 18.09 18.31
C VAL A 91 17.29 17.32 18.89
N LEU A 92 17.51 16.08 18.44
CA LEU A 92 18.66 15.30 18.88
C LEU A 92 19.98 15.97 18.51
N MET A 93 20.08 16.46 17.28
CA MET A 93 21.26 17.16 16.79
C MET A 93 21.57 18.41 17.62
N LEU A 94 20.52 19.18 17.94
CA LEU A 94 20.64 20.36 18.79
C LEU A 94 21.15 19.98 20.19
N VAL A 95 20.59 18.94 20.80
CA VAL A 95 21.04 18.45 22.13
C VAL A 95 22.50 18.00 22.09
N ALA A 96 22.91 17.26 21.04
CA ALA A 96 24.28 16.84 20.86
C ALA A 96 25.25 18.03 20.72
N CYS A 97 24.89 19.04 19.91
CA CYS A 97 25.66 20.27 19.77
C CYS A 97 25.83 20.99 21.14
N VAL A 98 24.74 21.13 21.89
CA VAL A 98 24.79 21.79 23.22
C VAL A 98 25.71 21.02 24.15
N ILE A 99 25.60 19.70 24.21
CA ILE A 99 26.50 18.87 25.06
C ILE A 99 27.95 19.07 24.67
N MET A 100 28.28 19.10 23.39
CA MET A 100 29.65 19.31 22.92
C MET A 100 30.18 20.70 23.23
N LEU A 101 29.34 21.72 23.14
CA LEU A 101 29.72 23.10 23.52
C LEU A 101 29.99 23.26 25.03
N LEU A 102 29.34 22.47 25.87
CA LEU A 102 29.55 22.48 27.32
C LEU A 102 30.81 21.75 27.74
N GLN A 103 31.50 21.04 26.86
CA GLN A 103 32.75 20.32 27.12
C GLN A 103 33.97 21.13 26.60
N PRO A 104 34.62 21.97 27.40
CA PRO A 104 35.62 22.93 26.94
C PRO A 104 36.95 22.32 26.45
N HIS A 105 37.16 21.01 26.61
CA HIS A 105 38.42 20.34 26.24
C HIS A 105 38.31 19.35 25.07
N THR A 106 37.21 19.35 24.33
CA THR A 106 37.06 18.47 23.17
C THR A 106 37.83 19.01 21.96
N PRO A 107 38.72 18.20 21.35
CA PRO A 107 39.38 18.59 20.09
C PRO A 107 38.36 18.89 19.00
N ALA A 108 38.61 19.92 18.19
CA ALA A 108 37.72 20.31 17.10
C ALA A 108 37.45 19.15 16.08
N ALA A 109 38.44 18.31 15.85
CA ALA A 109 38.31 17.11 15.02
C ALA A 109 37.31 16.09 15.57
N THR A 110 37.22 15.93 16.88
CA THR A 110 36.25 15.04 17.54
C THR A 110 34.84 15.57 17.41
N VAL A 111 34.67 16.89 17.52
CA VAL A 111 33.37 17.55 17.34
C VAL A 111 32.89 17.36 15.91
N ASP A 112 33.73 17.63 14.92
CA ASP A 112 33.43 17.50 13.50
C ASP A 112 33.05 16.04 13.13
N PHE A 113 33.87 15.07 13.56
CA PHE A 113 33.59 13.65 13.36
C PHE A 113 32.25 13.24 13.99
N SER A 114 31.98 13.67 15.20
CA SER A 114 30.74 13.29 15.91
C SER A 114 29.51 13.88 15.27
N LEU A 115 29.57 15.13 14.79
CA LEU A 115 28.46 15.78 14.10
C LEU A 115 28.19 15.13 12.74
N THR A 116 29.22 14.85 11.95
CA THR A 116 29.11 14.17 10.67
C THR A 116 28.51 12.78 10.86
N PHE A 117 29.00 12.02 11.81
CA PHE A 117 28.50 10.69 12.13
C PHE A 117 27.01 10.72 12.56
N LEU A 118 26.60 11.73 13.33
CA LEU A 118 25.19 11.90 13.74
C LEU A 118 24.30 12.22 12.54
N ILE A 119 24.76 13.02 11.59
CA ILE A 119 24.02 13.33 10.35
C ILE A 119 23.84 12.08 9.52
N ASP A 120 24.92 11.32 9.29
CA ASP A 120 24.88 10.10 8.48
C ASP A 120 23.99 9.03 9.15
N LEU A 121 24.12 8.84 10.46
CA LEU A 121 23.28 7.92 11.21
C LEU A 121 21.81 8.28 11.11
N ASN A 122 21.48 9.58 11.23
CA ASN A 122 20.12 10.05 11.09
C ASN A 122 19.55 9.78 9.69
N PHE A 123 20.33 10.02 8.65
CA PHE A 123 19.94 9.75 7.28
C PHE A 123 19.64 8.25 7.05
N VAL A 124 20.51 7.37 7.55
CA VAL A 124 20.30 5.91 7.48
C VAL A 124 19.05 5.48 8.24
N LEU A 125 18.82 6.00 9.45
CA LEU A 125 17.64 5.70 10.24
C LEU A 125 16.35 6.15 9.53
N LEU A 126 16.36 7.32 8.92
CA LEU A 126 15.22 7.85 8.16
C LEU A 126 14.88 6.96 6.96
N ILE A 127 15.88 6.52 6.20
CA ILE A 127 15.69 5.59 5.08
C ILE A 127 15.13 4.26 5.60
N LEU A 128 15.71 3.71 6.66
CA LEU A 128 15.30 2.42 7.22
C LEU A 128 13.84 2.45 7.69
N MET A 129 13.44 3.52 8.37
CA MET A 129 12.05 3.70 8.82
C MET A 129 11.07 3.90 7.66
N ARG A 130 11.48 4.60 6.60
CA ARG A 130 10.67 4.70 5.36
C ARG A 130 10.49 3.34 4.71
N MET A 131 11.56 2.57 4.57
CA MET A 131 11.52 1.22 4.00
C MET A 131 10.63 0.29 4.84
N TYR A 132 10.78 0.33 6.17
CA TYR A 132 9.93 -0.44 7.07
C TYR A 132 8.44 -0.09 6.92
N THR A 133 8.11 1.19 6.89
CA THR A 133 6.72 1.64 6.70
C THR A 133 6.17 1.20 5.35
N GLN A 134 6.97 1.32 4.29
CA GLN A 134 6.58 0.88 2.95
C GLN A 134 6.38 -0.64 2.88
N LEU A 135 7.23 -1.41 3.53
CA LEU A 135 7.10 -2.87 3.64
C LEU A 135 5.77 -3.24 4.31
N GLN A 136 5.42 -2.60 5.43
CA GLN A 136 4.18 -2.86 6.15
C GLN A 136 2.93 -2.54 5.30
N VAL A 137 2.95 -1.46 4.54
CA VAL A 137 1.84 -1.10 3.63
C VAL A 137 1.72 -2.10 2.48
N ASN A 138 2.85 -2.56 1.94
CA ASN A 138 2.86 -3.53 0.83
C ASN A 138 2.57 -4.96 1.31
N ALA A 139 2.77 -5.29 2.58
CA ALA A 139 2.48 -6.62 3.15
C ALA A 139 0.99 -7.01 3.00
N VAL A 140 0.09 -6.03 2.93
CA VAL A 140 -1.35 -6.27 2.64
C VAL A 140 -1.56 -6.97 1.29
N ALA A 141 -0.73 -6.71 0.29
CA ALA A 141 -0.82 -7.38 -1.00
C ALA A 141 -0.43 -8.87 -0.89
N VAL A 142 0.57 -9.17 -0.07
CA VAL A 142 1.02 -10.54 0.20
C VAL A 142 -0.05 -11.31 0.98
N GLU A 143 -0.67 -10.68 1.97
CA GLU A 143 -1.78 -11.26 2.73
C GLU A 143 -2.94 -11.69 1.83
N ARG A 144 -3.31 -10.85 0.85
CA ARG A 144 -4.34 -11.21 -0.15
C ARG A 144 -3.95 -12.42 -0.99
N VAL A 145 -2.68 -12.53 -1.41
CA VAL A 145 -2.22 -13.69 -2.19
C VAL A 145 -2.35 -14.97 -1.36
N PHE A 146 -1.98 -14.93 -0.08
CA PHE A 146 -2.16 -16.08 0.81
C PHE A 146 -3.63 -16.41 1.06
N GLU A 147 -4.48 -15.39 1.23
CA GLU A 147 -5.92 -15.57 1.38
C GLU A 147 -6.52 -16.26 0.15
N TYR A 148 -6.19 -15.80 -1.06
CA TYR A 148 -6.64 -16.46 -2.29
C TYR A 148 -6.09 -17.88 -2.42
N ALA A 149 -4.85 -18.12 -2.08
CA ALA A 149 -4.26 -19.46 -2.16
C ALA A 149 -4.88 -20.45 -1.17
N ALA A 150 -5.36 -19.95 -0.01
CA ALA A 150 -5.94 -20.78 1.04
C ALA A 150 -7.47 -20.92 0.92
N SER A 151 -8.19 -19.88 0.44
CA SER A 151 -9.65 -19.83 0.46
C SER A 151 -10.30 -20.30 -0.84
N ILE A 152 -9.59 -20.30 -1.95
CA ILE A 152 -10.16 -20.75 -3.22
C ILE A 152 -10.09 -22.28 -3.27
N GLU A 153 -11.23 -22.92 -3.29
CA GLU A 153 -11.33 -24.37 -3.52
C GLU A 153 -10.74 -24.70 -4.88
N GLN A 154 -9.86 -25.69 -4.88
CA GLN A 154 -9.29 -26.18 -6.13
C GLN A 154 -10.38 -26.90 -6.94
N GLU A 155 -10.36 -26.71 -8.23
CA GLU A 155 -11.23 -27.46 -9.14
C GLU A 155 -11.07 -28.96 -8.91
N ALA A 156 -12.17 -29.67 -9.00
CA ALA A 156 -12.15 -31.12 -8.88
C ALA A 156 -11.16 -31.72 -9.89
N ALA A 157 -10.39 -32.71 -9.47
CA ALA A 157 -9.43 -33.36 -10.35
C ALA A 157 -10.10 -33.72 -11.69
N ARG A 158 -9.41 -33.40 -12.80
CA ARG A 158 -9.89 -33.64 -14.18
C ARG A 158 -10.31 -35.11 -14.40
N ILE A 159 -9.80 -36.01 -13.61
CA ILE A 159 -10.12 -37.43 -13.59
C ILE A 159 -10.58 -37.76 -12.18
N LYS A 160 -11.89 -37.94 -12.00
CA LYS A 160 -12.47 -38.48 -10.75
C LYS A 160 -12.40 -39.98 -10.76
N GLU A 161 -11.92 -40.58 -9.68
CA GLU A 161 -12.12 -42.00 -9.46
C GLU A 161 -13.36 -42.25 -8.59
N PRO A 162 -14.18 -43.29 -8.86
CA PRO A 162 -13.96 -44.30 -9.91
C PRO A 162 -14.30 -43.81 -11.31
N ARG A 163 -13.44 -44.19 -12.29
CA ARG A 163 -13.73 -43.87 -13.71
C ARG A 163 -14.99 -44.60 -14.15
N PRO A 164 -15.82 -44.00 -14.98
CA PRO A 164 -16.92 -44.73 -15.58
C PRO A 164 -16.37 -45.89 -16.42
N PRO A 165 -17.13 -47.00 -16.55
CA PRO A 165 -16.76 -48.13 -17.37
C PRO A 165 -16.38 -47.72 -18.79
N SER A 166 -15.51 -48.48 -19.45
CA SER A 166 -15.04 -48.16 -20.82
C SER A 166 -16.17 -48.07 -21.87
N GLU A 167 -17.32 -48.66 -21.55
CA GLU A 167 -18.53 -48.68 -22.43
C GLU A 167 -19.54 -47.59 -22.05
N TRP A 168 -19.22 -46.69 -21.12
CA TRP A 168 -20.11 -45.58 -20.74
C TRP A 168 -20.00 -44.41 -21.75
N PRO A 169 -21.12 -43.82 -22.19
CA PRO A 169 -22.50 -44.11 -21.82
C PRO A 169 -23.10 -45.28 -22.66
N SER A 170 -23.58 -46.31 -22.02
CA SER A 170 -24.18 -47.48 -22.68
C SER A 170 -25.56 -47.14 -23.34
N LYS A 171 -26.23 -46.10 -22.85
CA LYS A 171 -27.47 -45.51 -23.38
C LYS A 171 -27.35 -44.00 -23.23
N GLY A 172 -27.69 -43.25 -24.29
CA GLY A 172 -27.67 -41.77 -24.27
C GLY A 172 -28.88 -41.16 -23.53
N ASP A 173 -29.25 -41.69 -22.39
CA ASP A 173 -30.39 -41.21 -21.59
C ASP A 173 -29.91 -40.21 -20.55
N VAL A 174 -30.48 -38.99 -20.57
CA VAL A 174 -30.15 -37.91 -19.61
C VAL A 174 -31.37 -37.65 -18.73
N GLN A 175 -31.28 -38.00 -17.47
CA GLN A 175 -32.30 -37.67 -16.46
C GLN A 175 -31.86 -36.45 -15.65
N VAL A 176 -32.60 -35.36 -15.77
CA VAL A 176 -32.44 -34.16 -14.94
C VAL A 176 -33.32 -34.34 -13.70
N ARG A 177 -32.71 -34.42 -12.51
CA ARG A 177 -33.43 -34.41 -11.23
C ARG A 177 -33.22 -33.05 -10.61
N ASP A 178 -34.32 -32.33 -10.41
CA ASP A 178 -34.30 -31.13 -9.57
C ASP A 178 -33.94 -31.53 -8.15
N GLN A 179 -32.89 -30.91 -7.60
CA GLN A 179 -32.56 -30.94 -6.16
C GLN A 179 -32.97 -29.64 -5.51
#